data_58c73d11752d779d539770c249c983bd
#
_entry.id   58c73d11752d779d539770c249c983bd
#
_cell.length_a   1.000
_cell.length_b   1.000
_cell.length_c   1.000
_cell.angle_alpha   90.00
_cell.angle_beta   90.00
_cell.angle_gamma   90.00
#
_symmetry.space_group_name_H-M   'P 1'
#
loop_
_entity.id
_entity.type
_entity.pdbx_description
1 polymer ?
#
loop_
_entity_poly.entity_id
_entity_poly.type
_entity_poly.pdbx_seq_one_letter_code
_entity_poly.pdbx_strand_id
1 'polypeptide(L)'
;MSTAAAETARAGAAAELAAGISLGIYEKALRSGPLAVSGSRVDGEAWRVFLDLSIDESPEREARLDWDAGQCRTVRRAAEATGTVIGGICLSVHRRIGPGSADPAVRRRAREVMARGLQVCHDLGVPVIQLAGYYCYYEDPNPDAEYWYTQLLADAVPLAARLGVVMGIENVDGDDVTSLTKAMEFVDAVDSPYLQLYPDLGNIAEQGLDPGVELAAGRGHMVAMHAKDVRPGEPRRVEMGAGVVDWDRSFEFLAAQGWNGRLMIEMWNDDVPDSLSRCAVARTFIEDRAASAGIAIVAP
;
A
#
# COMPACT_ATOMS: atom_id res chain seq x y z
N MET A 1 44.37 -25.81 -13.53
CA MET A 1 43.03 -26.16 -13.06
C MET A 1 42.48 -25.00 -12.29
N SER A 2 41.59 -24.30 -12.58
CA SER A 2 40.73 -23.88 -13.67
C SER A 2 39.93 -22.69 -13.15
N THR A 3 40.25 -21.48 -13.59
CA THR A 3 39.49 -20.25 -13.32
C THR A 3 38.03 -20.32 -13.83
N ALA A 4 37.76 -21.19 -14.80
CA ALA A 4 36.42 -21.38 -15.36
C ALA A 4 35.43 -22.05 -14.40
N ALA A 5 35.88 -22.90 -13.46
CA ALA A 5 35.00 -23.55 -12.48
C ALA A 5 34.57 -22.60 -11.35
N ALA A 6 35.38 -21.57 -11.05
CA ALA A 6 35.05 -20.54 -10.08
C ALA A 6 34.10 -19.46 -10.64
N GLU A 7 34.16 -19.19 -11.95
CA GLU A 7 33.24 -18.30 -12.63
C GLU A 7 31.86 -18.93 -12.84
N THR A 8 31.81 -20.24 -13.13
CA THR A 8 30.52 -20.96 -13.25
C THR A 8 29.83 -21.11 -11.89
N ALA A 9 30.59 -21.24 -10.80
CA ALA A 9 30.02 -21.25 -9.44
C ALA A 9 29.54 -19.88 -8.96
N ARG A 10 30.14 -18.78 -9.45
CA ARG A 10 29.65 -17.42 -9.18
C ARG A 10 28.44 -17.04 -10.04
N ALA A 11 28.31 -17.56 -11.24
CA ALA A 11 27.14 -17.34 -12.09
C ALA A 11 25.91 -18.13 -11.61
N GLY A 12 26.09 -19.21 -10.85
CA GLY A 12 24.99 -20.00 -10.24
C GLY A 12 24.53 -19.52 -8.88
N ALA A 13 25.15 -18.46 -8.31
CA ALA A 13 24.83 -17.94 -6.97
C ALA A 13 24.17 -16.55 -6.98
N ALA A 14 23.91 -15.96 -8.15
CA ALA A 14 22.81 -15.02 -8.27
C ALA A 14 21.55 -15.91 -8.25
N ALA A 15 21.01 -16.19 -7.04
CA ALA A 15 19.64 -16.65 -6.95
C ALA A 15 18.84 -15.65 -7.80
N GLU A 16 18.32 -16.11 -8.93
CA GLU A 16 17.28 -15.38 -9.66
C GLU A 16 16.27 -15.03 -8.58
N LEU A 17 16.19 -13.74 -8.22
CA LEU A 17 15.11 -13.26 -7.36
C LEU A 17 13.86 -13.66 -8.13
N ALA A 18 13.17 -14.68 -7.62
CA ALA A 18 12.01 -15.20 -8.31
C ALA A 18 11.06 -14.04 -8.53
N ALA A 19 10.86 -13.69 -9.81
CA ALA A 19 9.90 -12.65 -10.17
C ALA A 19 8.53 -13.14 -9.67
N GLY A 20 7.87 -12.34 -8.85
CA GLY A 20 6.60 -12.72 -8.26
C GLY A 20 6.02 -11.63 -7.37
N ILE A 21 4.83 -11.88 -6.87
CA ILE A 21 4.11 -10.96 -5.99
C ILE A 21 4.32 -11.39 -4.55
N SER A 22 4.72 -10.47 -3.67
CA SER A 22 4.65 -10.69 -2.22
C SER A 22 3.29 -10.27 -1.71
N LEU A 23 2.62 -11.14 -0.94
CA LEU A 23 1.35 -10.80 -0.32
C LEU A 23 1.54 -10.13 1.03
N GLY A 24 0.69 -9.16 1.30
CA GLY A 24 0.59 -8.47 2.58
C GLY A 24 -0.83 -8.39 3.08
N ILE A 25 -0.97 -7.96 4.33
CA ILE A 25 -2.25 -7.74 4.97
C ILE A 25 -2.27 -6.35 5.60
N TYR A 26 -3.37 -5.65 5.44
CA TYR A 26 -3.61 -4.41 6.16
C TYR A 26 -3.88 -4.67 7.64
N GLU A 27 -3.28 -3.90 8.54
CA GLU A 27 -3.48 -4.16 9.97
C GLU A 27 -4.95 -4.11 10.41
N LYS A 28 -5.80 -3.33 9.72
CA LYS A 28 -7.24 -3.27 10.01
C LYS A 28 -8.02 -4.50 9.54
N ALA A 29 -7.41 -5.37 8.75
CA ALA A 29 -7.97 -6.66 8.42
C ALA A 29 -7.95 -7.63 9.61
N LEU A 30 -7.17 -7.30 10.65
CA LEU A 30 -7.00 -8.12 11.84
C LEU A 30 -7.59 -7.40 13.05
N ARG A 31 -8.25 -8.17 13.93
CA ARG A 31 -8.76 -7.66 15.18
C ARG A 31 -7.62 -7.15 16.06
N SER A 32 -7.78 -5.93 16.60
CA SER A 32 -6.81 -5.33 17.50
C SER A 32 -6.60 -6.21 18.75
N GLY A 33 -5.36 -6.56 19.00
CA GLY A 33 -4.93 -7.35 20.16
C GLY A 33 -3.44 -7.13 20.39
N PRO A 34 -2.84 -7.64 21.46
CA PRO A 34 -1.39 -7.66 21.57
C PRO A 34 -0.87 -8.33 20.31
N LEU A 35 0.10 -7.71 19.60
CA LEU A 35 0.64 -8.05 18.28
C LEU A 35 0.69 -9.58 18.02
N ALA A 36 -0.47 -10.16 17.76
CA ALA A 36 -0.67 -11.59 17.58
C ALA A 36 -0.53 -11.99 16.09
N VAL A 37 0.04 -11.10 15.27
CA VAL A 37 0.41 -11.44 13.88
C VAL A 37 1.65 -12.33 13.86
N SER A 38 2.29 -12.46 15.01
CA SER A 38 3.47 -13.27 15.20
C SER A 38 3.17 -14.75 15.09
N GLY A 39 3.54 -15.33 13.97
CA GLY A 39 3.48 -16.77 13.80
C GLY A 39 2.06 -17.33 13.82
N SER A 40 1.07 -16.53 13.44
CA SER A 40 -0.29 -17.00 13.20
C SER A 40 -0.24 -18.14 12.21
N ARG A 41 -0.40 -19.35 12.73
CA ARG A 41 -0.54 -20.54 11.93
C ARG A 41 -2.03 -20.70 11.67
N VAL A 42 -2.43 -20.55 10.43
CA VAL A 42 -3.68 -21.10 9.97
C VAL A 42 -3.33 -22.49 9.42
N ASP A 43 -3.96 -23.52 9.95
CA ASP A 43 -3.75 -24.93 9.58
C ASP A 43 -2.28 -25.44 9.71
N GLY A 44 -1.50 -24.82 10.60
CA GLY A 44 -0.13 -25.27 10.91
C GLY A 44 0.98 -24.62 10.08
N GLU A 45 0.68 -23.83 9.06
CA GLU A 45 1.66 -23.10 8.27
C GLU A 45 1.87 -21.66 8.77
N ALA A 46 3.14 -21.24 8.82
CA ALA A 46 3.49 -19.86 9.15
C ALA A 46 3.11 -18.95 7.97
N TRP A 47 2.34 -17.92 8.24
CA TRP A 47 2.03 -16.90 7.23
C TRP A 47 3.28 -16.08 6.92
N ARG A 48 3.76 -16.22 5.70
CA ARG A 48 4.82 -15.38 5.15
C ARG A 48 4.19 -14.22 4.38
N VAL A 49 3.70 -13.25 5.11
CA VAL A 49 3.10 -12.02 4.57
C VAL A 49 3.75 -10.81 5.22
N PHE A 50 3.76 -9.69 4.51
CA PHE A 50 4.08 -8.41 5.13
C PHE A 50 2.82 -7.78 5.74
N LEU A 51 3.01 -6.84 6.65
CA LEU A 51 1.95 -6.07 7.29
C LEU A 51 2.12 -4.60 6.94
N ASP A 52 1.07 -3.95 6.45
CA ASP A 52 1.04 -2.50 6.32
C ASP A 52 0.32 -1.88 7.51
N LEU A 53 0.99 -0.91 8.14
CA LEU A 53 0.47 -0.18 9.28
C LEU A 53 -0.40 0.99 8.81
N SER A 54 -1.33 1.43 9.65
CA SER A 54 -2.18 2.58 9.40
C SER A 54 -1.79 3.78 10.26
N ILE A 55 -1.74 4.96 9.65
CA ILE A 55 -1.83 6.24 10.34
C ILE A 55 -3.13 6.88 9.87
N ASP A 56 -4.20 6.73 10.65
CA ASP A 56 -5.55 7.14 10.28
C ASP A 56 -6.17 8.10 11.32
N GLU A 57 -7.45 8.33 11.18
CA GLU A 57 -8.22 9.29 11.97
C GLU A 57 -8.51 8.82 13.40
N SER A 58 -8.23 7.55 13.75
CA SER A 58 -8.37 7.08 15.13
C SER A 58 -7.25 7.67 16.00
N PRO A 59 -7.57 8.09 17.24
CA PRO A 59 -6.57 8.70 18.13
C PRO A 59 -5.33 7.80 18.33
N GLU A 60 -5.53 6.50 18.43
CA GLU A 60 -4.45 5.53 18.68
C GLU A 60 -3.48 5.41 17.49
N ARG A 61 -4.02 5.48 16.25
CA ARG A 61 -3.20 5.36 15.03
C ARG A 61 -2.65 6.71 14.60
N GLU A 62 -3.38 7.80 14.81
CA GLU A 62 -2.85 9.15 14.59
C GLU A 62 -1.66 9.45 15.52
N ALA A 63 -1.70 8.99 16.79
CA ALA A 63 -0.61 9.16 17.75
C ALA A 63 0.72 8.53 17.29
N ARG A 64 0.70 7.65 16.27
CA ARG A 64 1.92 7.12 15.65
C ARG A 64 2.78 8.18 14.97
N LEU A 65 2.17 9.30 14.57
CA LEU A 65 2.92 10.46 14.07
C LEU A 65 3.90 11.03 15.12
N ASP A 66 3.63 10.80 16.40
CA ASP A 66 4.46 11.27 17.50
C ASP A 66 5.48 10.22 17.99
N TRP A 67 5.53 9.05 17.36
CA TRP A 67 6.51 8.02 17.72
C TRP A 67 7.93 8.54 17.57
N ASP A 68 8.70 8.36 18.62
CA ASP A 68 10.14 8.61 18.60
C ASP A 68 10.92 7.39 18.09
N ALA A 69 12.20 7.56 17.86
CA ALA A 69 13.07 6.48 17.41
C ALA A 69 13.13 5.29 18.39
N GLY A 70 12.83 5.49 19.69
CA GLY A 70 12.77 4.44 20.70
C GLY A 70 11.53 3.57 20.53
N GLN A 71 10.39 4.20 20.31
CA GLN A 71 9.13 3.53 20.03
C GLN A 71 9.19 2.76 18.71
N CYS A 72 9.71 3.37 17.64
CA CYS A 72 9.94 2.70 16.36
C CYS A 72 10.86 1.48 16.49
N ARG A 73 11.96 1.58 17.27
CA ARG A 73 12.82 0.41 17.57
C ARG A 73 12.08 -0.70 18.31
N THR A 74 11.17 -0.36 19.20
CA THR A 74 10.36 -1.36 19.93
C THR A 74 9.46 -2.12 18.96
N VAL A 75 8.79 -1.41 18.05
CA VAL A 75 7.94 -2.01 17.01
C VAL A 75 8.76 -2.91 16.08
N ARG A 76 9.92 -2.44 15.59
CA ARG A 76 10.82 -3.26 14.75
C ARG A 76 11.25 -4.55 15.45
N ARG A 77 11.68 -4.47 16.72
CA ARG A 77 12.08 -5.66 17.49
C ARG A 77 10.92 -6.65 17.67
N ALA A 78 9.70 -6.15 17.86
CA ALA A 78 8.52 -7.01 17.92
C ALA A 78 8.27 -7.71 16.58
N ALA A 79 8.38 -7.00 15.46
CA ALA A 79 8.26 -7.56 14.13
C ALA A 79 9.36 -8.61 13.85
N GLU A 80 10.62 -8.30 14.15
CA GLU A 80 11.76 -9.22 14.02
C GLU A 80 11.57 -10.50 14.87
N ALA A 81 11.17 -10.34 16.14
CA ALA A 81 10.94 -11.47 17.05
C ALA A 81 9.83 -12.41 16.57
N THR A 82 8.96 -11.94 15.74
CA THR A 82 7.80 -12.68 15.22
C THR A 82 7.98 -13.11 13.76
N GLY A 83 9.07 -12.69 13.12
CA GLY A 83 9.29 -12.91 11.69
C GLY A 83 8.33 -12.12 10.78
N THR A 84 7.69 -11.08 11.30
CA THR A 84 6.80 -10.22 10.54
C THR A 84 7.60 -9.14 9.80
N VAL A 85 7.31 -8.93 8.52
CA VAL A 85 7.86 -7.80 7.74
C VAL A 85 6.85 -6.66 7.77
N ILE A 86 7.27 -5.45 8.16
CA ILE A 86 6.46 -4.25 7.99
C ILE A 86 6.74 -3.73 6.57
N GLY A 87 5.71 -3.81 5.69
CA GLY A 87 5.84 -3.52 4.26
C GLY A 87 5.69 -2.04 3.93
N GLY A 88 4.70 -1.39 4.52
CA GLY A 88 4.32 -0.01 4.23
C GLY A 88 3.59 0.66 5.38
N ILE A 89 3.30 1.95 5.18
CA ILE A 89 2.39 2.73 6.02
C ILE A 89 1.31 3.33 5.13
N CYS A 90 0.03 3.12 5.49
CA CYS A 90 -1.10 3.80 4.88
C CYS A 90 -1.40 5.09 5.64
N LEU A 91 -1.15 6.25 5.01
CA LEU A 91 -1.32 7.58 5.62
C LEU A 91 -2.71 8.15 5.28
N SER A 92 -3.76 7.56 5.85
CA SER A 92 -5.14 7.95 5.56
C SER A 92 -5.71 9.05 6.46
N VAL A 93 -4.94 9.55 7.44
CA VAL A 93 -5.32 10.69 8.28
C VAL A 93 -5.51 11.99 7.48
N HIS A 94 -4.95 12.07 6.28
CA HIS A 94 -5.17 13.18 5.36
C HIS A 94 -6.63 13.33 4.90
N ARG A 95 -7.49 12.33 5.09
CA ARG A 95 -8.95 12.52 4.92
C ARG A 95 -9.49 13.60 5.84
N ARG A 96 -9.07 13.61 7.12
CA ARG A 96 -9.49 14.60 8.13
C ARG A 96 -8.63 15.88 8.08
N ILE A 97 -7.36 15.76 7.70
CA ILE A 97 -6.42 16.88 7.60
C ILE A 97 -6.12 17.08 6.12
N GLY A 98 -7.11 17.63 5.39
CA GLY A 98 -7.09 17.71 3.93
C GLY A 98 -5.94 18.57 3.39
N PRO A 99 -5.05 18.01 2.55
CA PRO A 99 -3.95 18.78 1.96
C PRO A 99 -4.40 19.90 1.04
N GLY A 100 -5.59 19.76 0.43
CA GLY A 100 -6.22 20.75 -0.44
C GLY A 100 -7.20 21.68 0.28
N SER A 101 -7.28 21.66 1.62
CA SER A 101 -8.22 22.45 2.40
C SER A 101 -8.17 23.96 2.05
N ALA A 102 -9.34 24.60 2.10
CA ALA A 102 -9.42 26.06 1.97
C ALA A 102 -8.70 26.78 3.12
N ASP A 103 -8.64 26.15 4.33
CA ASP A 103 -7.94 26.71 5.48
C ASP A 103 -6.41 26.51 5.40
N PRO A 104 -5.62 27.60 5.35
CA PRO A 104 -4.16 27.50 5.37
C PRO A 104 -3.59 26.81 6.62
N ALA A 105 -4.30 26.82 7.76
CA ALA A 105 -3.85 26.15 8.97
C ALA A 105 -3.95 24.61 8.81
N VAL A 106 -5.02 24.12 8.19
CA VAL A 106 -5.19 22.70 7.87
C VAL A 106 -4.12 22.26 6.88
N ARG A 107 -3.85 23.03 5.82
CA ARG A 107 -2.77 22.73 4.86
C ARG A 107 -1.37 22.69 5.51
N ARG A 108 -1.08 23.58 6.46
CA ARG A 108 0.19 23.50 7.23
C ARG A 108 0.25 22.21 8.03
N ARG A 109 -0.85 21.86 8.71
CA ARG A 109 -0.92 20.61 9.49
C ARG A 109 -0.76 19.38 8.57
N ALA A 110 -1.34 19.39 7.38
CA ALA A 110 -1.16 18.31 6.40
C ALA A 110 0.34 18.12 6.01
N ARG A 111 1.09 19.22 5.83
CA ARG A 111 2.55 19.14 5.60
C ARG A 111 3.31 18.56 6.78
N GLU A 112 2.94 18.93 8.01
CA GLU A 112 3.54 18.35 9.22
C GLU A 112 3.26 16.85 9.31
N VAL A 113 2.02 16.44 9.04
CA VAL A 113 1.60 15.04 8.98
C VAL A 113 2.43 14.26 7.96
N MET A 114 2.57 14.79 6.75
CA MET A 114 3.40 14.17 5.70
C MET A 114 4.84 14.00 6.17
N ALA A 115 5.45 15.06 6.70
CA ALA A 115 6.83 15.02 7.17
C ALA A 115 7.03 14.01 8.32
N ARG A 116 6.09 13.95 9.26
CA ARG A 116 6.12 12.98 10.37
C ARG A 116 5.89 11.55 9.88
N GLY A 117 4.95 11.33 8.95
CA GLY A 117 4.72 10.02 8.33
C GLY A 117 5.97 9.47 7.65
N LEU A 118 6.65 10.31 6.85
CA LEU A 118 7.92 9.96 6.22
C LEU A 118 9.01 9.63 7.24
N GLN A 119 9.11 10.40 8.34
CA GLN A 119 10.08 10.12 9.40
C GLN A 119 9.78 8.80 10.10
N VAL A 120 8.52 8.49 10.41
CA VAL A 120 8.11 7.21 11.02
C VAL A 120 8.45 6.05 10.09
N CYS A 121 8.19 6.17 8.77
CA CYS A 121 8.61 5.17 7.79
C CYS A 121 10.12 4.90 7.87
N HIS A 122 10.93 5.95 7.83
CA HIS A 122 12.39 5.84 7.93
C HIS A 122 12.82 5.16 9.24
N ASP A 123 12.28 5.60 10.38
CA ASP A 123 12.63 5.06 11.71
C ASP A 123 12.17 3.60 11.90
N LEU A 124 11.13 3.19 11.21
CA LEU A 124 10.70 1.78 11.13
C LEU A 124 11.48 0.96 10.10
N GLY A 125 12.24 1.59 9.20
CA GLY A 125 12.88 0.91 8.08
C GLY A 125 11.91 0.49 6.97
N VAL A 126 10.79 1.20 6.84
CA VAL A 126 9.72 0.94 5.86
C VAL A 126 9.96 1.77 4.60
N PRO A 127 10.01 1.15 3.40
CA PRO A 127 10.40 1.86 2.19
C PRO A 127 9.28 2.62 1.48
N VAL A 128 8.00 2.35 1.81
CA VAL A 128 6.85 2.91 1.09
C VAL A 128 5.84 3.51 2.05
N ILE A 129 5.36 4.71 1.71
CA ILE A 129 4.19 5.33 2.34
C ILE A 129 3.08 5.50 1.29
N GLN A 130 1.92 4.88 1.54
CA GLN A 130 0.73 5.06 0.73
C GLN A 130 0.04 6.36 1.11
N LEU A 131 -0.35 7.14 0.14
CA LEU A 131 -1.06 8.40 0.26
C LEU A 131 -2.44 8.28 -0.38
N ALA A 132 -3.49 8.35 0.41
CA ALA A 132 -4.84 8.36 -0.13
C ALA A 132 -5.05 9.61 -1.01
N GLY A 133 -5.51 9.41 -2.23
CA GLY A 133 -5.65 10.45 -3.25
C GLY A 133 -6.83 11.40 -3.03
N TYR A 134 -7.08 11.79 -1.76
CA TYR A 134 -8.08 12.79 -1.42
C TYR A 134 -7.44 14.16 -1.22
N TYR A 135 -8.07 15.20 -1.80
CA TYR A 135 -7.65 16.59 -1.56
C TYR A 135 -8.32 17.15 -0.30
N CYS A 136 -9.65 16.97 -0.19
CA CYS A 136 -10.50 17.50 0.88
C CYS A 136 -11.68 16.58 1.13
N TYR A 137 -11.50 15.49 1.90
CA TYR A 137 -12.55 14.45 2.04
C TYR A 137 -13.81 14.90 2.78
N TYR A 138 -13.66 15.74 3.82
CA TYR A 138 -14.78 16.19 4.69
C TYR A 138 -15.13 17.68 4.49
N GLU A 139 -14.54 18.34 3.52
CA GLU A 139 -14.79 19.75 3.24
C GLU A 139 -15.57 19.91 1.93
N ASP A 140 -16.25 21.06 1.77
CA ASP A 140 -16.86 21.42 0.50
C ASP A 140 -15.80 21.52 -0.61
N PRO A 141 -16.15 21.23 -1.88
CA PRO A 141 -15.24 21.32 -3.00
C PRO A 141 -14.54 22.69 -3.07
N ASN A 142 -13.22 22.68 -3.11
CA ASN A 142 -12.39 23.87 -3.20
C ASN A 142 -11.70 23.90 -4.57
N PRO A 143 -11.88 24.92 -5.40
CA PRO A 143 -11.31 24.99 -6.75
C PRO A 143 -9.77 24.92 -6.77
N ASP A 144 -9.10 25.29 -5.68
CA ASP A 144 -7.64 25.25 -5.58
C ASP A 144 -7.12 23.97 -4.92
N ALA A 145 -7.99 23.02 -4.55
CA ALA A 145 -7.62 21.84 -3.76
C ALA A 145 -6.58 20.96 -4.45
N GLU A 146 -6.74 20.71 -5.75
CA GLU A 146 -5.78 19.96 -6.56
C GLU A 146 -4.40 20.64 -6.62
N TYR A 147 -4.38 21.95 -6.76
CA TYR A 147 -3.15 22.74 -6.74
C TYR A 147 -2.42 22.56 -5.39
N TRP A 148 -3.13 22.69 -4.27
CA TRP A 148 -2.53 22.55 -2.94
C TRP A 148 -2.06 21.11 -2.66
N TYR A 149 -2.80 20.11 -3.16
CA TYR A 149 -2.39 18.71 -3.08
C TYR A 149 -1.08 18.49 -3.86
N THR A 150 -0.99 18.99 -5.10
CA THR A 150 0.23 18.94 -5.92
C THR A 150 1.41 19.61 -5.20
N GLN A 151 1.19 20.76 -4.58
CA GLN A 151 2.23 21.46 -3.83
C GLN A 151 2.70 20.65 -2.61
N LEU A 152 1.79 19.99 -1.88
CA LEU A 152 2.17 19.09 -0.79
C LEU A 152 3.10 17.97 -1.27
N LEU A 153 2.75 17.32 -2.39
CA LEU A 153 3.54 16.23 -2.96
C LEU A 153 4.94 16.71 -3.37
N ALA A 154 5.02 17.81 -4.10
CA ALA A 154 6.28 18.40 -4.53
C ALA A 154 7.18 18.83 -3.34
N ASP A 155 6.59 19.49 -2.33
CA ASP A 155 7.30 19.94 -1.12
C ASP A 155 7.84 18.75 -0.30
N ALA A 156 7.19 17.58 -0.35
CA ALA A 156 7.59 16.39 0.40
C ALA A 156 8.75 15.61 -0.25
N VAL A 157 8.92 15.70 -1.58
CA VAL A 157 9.96 14.94 -2.33
C VAL A 157 11.36 15.06 -1.76
N PRO A 158 11.89 16.27 -1.44
CA PRO A 158 13.25 16.38 -0.91
C PRO A 158 13.44 15.65 0.43
N LEU A 159 12.39 15.58 1.25
CA LEU A 159 12.43 14.84 2.51
C LEU A 159 12.34 13.33 2.26
N ALA A 160 11.40 12.90 1.42
CA ALA A 160 11.25 11.50 1.01
C ALA A 160 12.56 10.94 0.45
N ALA A 161 13.23 11.69 -0.45
CA ALA A 161 14.53 11.33 -1.01
C ALA A 161 15.64 11.18 0.05
N ARG A 162 15.72 12.13 0.99
CA ARG A 162 16.72 12.02 2.09
C ARG A 162 16.48 10.83 3.00
N LEU A 163 15.21 10.47 3.23
CA LEU A 163 14.83 9.38 4.12
C LEU A 163 14.78 8.02 3.42
N GLY A 164 14.89 7.99 2.08
CA GLY A 164 14.82 6.77 1.29
C GLY A 164 13.42 6.14 1.29
N VAL A 165 12.36 6.95 1.40
CA VAL A 165 10.96 6.51 1.43
C VAL A 165 10.26 6.94 0.16
N VAL A 166 9.61 6.01 -0.53
CA VAL A 166 8.82 6.30 -1.73
C VAL A 166 7.37 6.59 -1.32
N MET A 167 6.83 7.69 -1.82
CA MET A 167 5.42 8.06 -1.69
C MET A 167 4.63 7.43 -2.83
N GLY A 168 3.58 6.67 -2.52
CA GLY A 168 2.69 6.05 -3.51
C GLY A 168 1.30 6.65 -3.44
N ILE A 169 0.82 7.27 -4.54
CA ILE A 169 -0.53 7.83 -4.63
C ILE A 169 -1.52 6.70 -4.89
N GLU A 170 -2.51 6.55 -4.03
CA GLU A 170 -3.64 5.65 -4.22
C GLU A 170 -4.77 6.35 -4.97
N ASN A 171 -5.34 5.68 -5.99
CA ASN A 171 -6.63 6.05 -6.55
C ASN A 171 -7.75 5.70 -5.55
N VAL A 172 -8.77 6.55 -5.45
CA VAL A 172 -9.75 6.50 -4.36
C VAL A 172 -11.19 6.35 -4.83
N ASP A 173 -12.07 5.95 -3.91
CA ASP A 173 -13.51 5.83 -4.09
C ASP A 173 -14.28 7.17 -4.11
N GLY A 174 -13.58 8.30 -3.90
CA GLY A 174 -14.13 9.66 -3.97
C GLY A 174 -13.98 10.30 -5.36
N ASP A 175 -14.12 11.62 -5.42
CA ASP A 175 -14.14 12.40 -6.66
C ASP A 175 -12.77 13.00 -7.04
N ASP A 176 -11.75 12.84 -6.20
CA ASP A 176 -10.45 13.50 -6.38
C ASP A 176 -9.52 12.71 -7.34
N VAL A 177 -8.70 11.81 -6.82
CA VAL A 177 -7.84 10.94 -7.64
C VAL A 177 -8.56 9.64 -7.94
N THR A 178 -9.46 9.65 -8.91
CA THR A 178 -10.38 8.54 -9.22
C THR A 178 -9.74 7.40 -10.01
N SER A 179 -8.56 7.61 -10.62
CA SER A 179 -7.95 6.69 -11.58
C SER A 179 -6.43 6.73 -11.52
N LEU A 180 -5.78 5.70 -12.04
CA LEU A 180 -4.32 5.72 -12.21
C LEU A 180 -3.89 6.72 -13.28
N THR A 181 -4.71 6.90 -14.32
CA THR A 181 -4.51 7.93 -15.33
C THR A 181 -4.44 9.32 -14.67
N LYS A 182 -5.36 9.63 -13.74
CA LYS A 182 -5.32 10.89 -12.97
C LYS A 182 -4.12 10.95 -12.03
N ALA A 183 -3.80 9.86 -11.35
CA ALA A 183 -2.65 9.81 -10.44
C ALA A 183 -1.31 10.05 -11.18
N MET A 184 -1.19 9.58 -12.42
CA MET A 184 -0.01 9.83 -13.25
C MET A 184 0.21 11.31 -13.57
N GLU A 185 -0.84 12.13 -13.67
CA GLU A 185 -0.68 13.57 -13.86
C GLU A 185 0.17 14.20 -12.74
N PHE A 186 0.01 13.74 -11.49
CA PHE A 186 0.83 14.20 -10.35
C PHE A 186 2.25 13.66 -10.40
N VAL A 187 2.42 12.38 -10.78
CA VAL A 187 3.74 11.76 -10.94
C VAL A 187 4.54 12.51 -11.98
N ASP A 188 3.93 12.79 -13.14
CA ASP A 188 4.57 13.52 -14.25
C ASP A 188 4.84 14.99 -13.87
N ALA A 189 3.90 15.66 -13.18
CA ALA A 189 4.08 17.05 -12.79
C ALA A 189 5.19 17.25 -11.74
N VAL A 190 5.37 16.29 -10.85
CA VAL A 190 6.40 16.33 -9.80
C VAL A 190 7.75 15.81 -10.29
N ASP A 191 7.75 14.91 -11.27
CA ASP A 191 8.93 14.35 -11.95
C ASP A 191 10.01 13.86 -10.97
N SER A 192 9.62 12.93 -10.08
CA SER A 192 10.53 12.39 -9.06
C SER A 192 10.35 10.89 -8.87
N PRO A 193 11.46 10.10 -8.78
CA PRO A 193 11.38 8.67 -8.47
C PRO A 193 10.85 8.39 -7.06
N TYR A 194 10.74 9.41 -6.19
CA TYR A 194 10.19 9.29 -4.85
C TYR A 194 8.69 9.58 -4.78
N LEU A 195 8.02 9.88 -5.92
CA LEU A 195 6.57 9.94 -6.05
C LEU A 195 6.13 8.95 -7.12
N GLN A 196 5.35 7.97 -6.73
CA GLN A 196 4.93 6.85 -7.57
C GLN A 196 3.45 6.53 -7.31
N LEU A 197 2.94 5.43 -7.87
CA LEU A 197 1.57 4.97 -7.71
C LEU A 197 1.46 3.84 -6.68
N TYR A 198 0.34 3.82 -5.99
CA TYR A 198 -0.11 2.72 -5.13
C TYR A 198 -1.54 2.33 -5.54
N PRO A 199 -1.76 1.62 -6.65
CA PRO A 199 -3.09 1.28 -7.16
C PRO A 199 -3.96 0.56 -6.15
N ASP A 200 -5.27 0.84 -6.17
CA ASP A 200 -6.30 0.05 -5.51
C ASP A 200 -7.26 -0.52 -6.56
N LEU A 201 -7.29 -1.85 -6.71
CA LEU A 201 -8.12 -2.55 -7.68
C LEU A 201 -9.62 -2.41 -7.38
N GLY A 202 -9.99 -2.33 -6.10
CA GLY A 202 -11.37 -2.11 -5.69
C GLY A 202 -11.86 -0.72 -6.07
N ASN A 203 -11.03 0.30 -5.89
CA ASN A 203 -11.40 1.67 -6.27
C ASN A 203 -11.49 1.84 -7.79
N ILE A 204 -10.68 1.13 -8.58
CA ILE A 204 -10.85 1.06 -10.04
C ILE A 204 -12.25 0.52 -10.39
N ALA A 205 -12.67 -0.57 -9.74
CA ALA A 205 -13.96 -1.19 -9.97
C ALA A 205 -15.13 -0.33 -9.46
N GLU A 206 -15.00 0.34 -8.30
CA GLU A 206 -16.01 1.27 -7.76
C GLU A 206 -16.26 2.44 -8.71
N GLN A 207 -15.21 2.94 -9.36
CA GLN A 207 -15.29 3.99 -10.38
C GLN A 207 -15.80 3.46 -11.74
N GLY A 208 -16.05 2.16 -11.87
CA GLY A 208 -16.50 1.55 -13.13
C GLY A 208 -15.47 1.58 -14.25
N LEU A 209 -14.19 1.69 -13.91
CA LEU A 209 -13.07 1.77 -14.86
C LEU A 209 -12.57 0.38 -15.26
N ASP A 210 -11.99 0.29 -16.47
CA ASP A 210 -11.36 -0.93 -16.96
C ASP A 210 -9.98 -1.12 -16.31
N PRO A 211 -9.75 -2.19 -15.52
CA PRO A 211 -8.48 -2.40 -14.84
C PRO A 211 -7.31 -2.54 -15.81
N GLY A 212 -7.54 -3.04 -17.01
CA GLY A 212 -6.47 -3.15 -18.01
C GLY A 212 -5.99 -1.80 -18.52
N VAL A 213 -6.91 -0.85 -18.73
CA VAL A 213 -6.59 0.52 -19.14
C VAL A 213 -5.81 1.22 -18.03
N GLU A 214 -6.31 1.14 -16.80
CA GLU A 214 -5.71 1.81 -15.64
C GLU A 214 -4.34 1.23 -15.30
N LEU A 215 -4.20 -0.10 -15.22
CA LEU A 215 -2.91 -0.75 -14.95
C LEU A 215 -1.89 -0.49 -16.08
N ALA A 216 -2.36 -0.30 -17.31
CA ALA A 216 -1.47 0.09 -18.42
C ALA A 216 -0.96 1.53 -18.26
N ALA A 217 -1.82 2.46 -17.81
CA ALA A 217 -1.43 3.84 -17.52
C ALA A 217 -0.39 3.92 -16.40
N GLY A 218 -0.52 3.08 -15.36
CA GLY A 218 0.43 3.03 -14.23
C GLY A 218 1.70 2.22 -14.47
N ARG A 219 1.90 1.66 -15.67
CA ARG A 219 3.02 0.76 -15.97
C ARG A 219 4.38 1.37 -15.67
N GLY A 220 5.17 0.67 -14.86
CA GLY A 220 6.51 1.11 -14.45
C GLY A 220 6.54 2.04 -13.23
N HIS A 221 5.37 2.46 -12.74
CA HIS A 221 5.23 3.39 -11.62
C HIS A 221 4.53 2.78 -10.39
N MET A 222 4.05 1.53 -10.46
CA MET A 222 3.30 0.88 -9.37
C MET A 222 4.26 0.25 -8.35
N VAL A 223 4.47 0.91 -7.20
CA VAL A 223 5.43 0.46 -6.16
C VAL A 223 4.87 -0.61 -5.23
N ALA A 224 3.56 -0.61 -5.04
CA ALA A 224 2.76 -1.60 -4.34
C ALA A 224 1.32 -1.47 -4.81
N MET A 225 0.40 -2.28 -4.29
CA MET A 225 -1.00 -2.29 -4.73
C MET A 225 -1.91 -2.80 -3.62
N HIS A 226 -3.12 -2.25 -3.53
CA HIS A 226 -4.21 -2.81 -2.74
C HIS A 226 -5.03 -3.83 -3.53
N ALA A 227 -5.25 -4.98 -2.91
CA ALA A 227 -6.27 -5.94 -3.30
C ALA A 227 -7.46 -5.77 -2.35
N LYS A 228 -8.50 -5.12 -2.81
CA LYS A 228 -9.74 -4.86 -2.10
C LYS A 228 -10.90 -5.23 -3.01
N ASP A 229 -11.93 -5.89 -2.46
CA ASP A 229 -13.17 -6.08 -3.19
C ASP A 229 -14.22 -5.04 -2.77
N VAL A 230 -15.13 -4.71 -3.70
CA VAL A 230 -16.13 -3.67 -3.52
C VAL A 230 -17.46 -4.11 -4.16
N ARG A 231 -18.56 -3.47 -3.77
CA ARG A 231 -19.81 -3.46 -4.51
C ARG A 231 -20.24 -2.03 -4.78
N PRO A 232 -21.03 -1.77 -5.80
CA PRO A 232 -21.51 -0.41 -6.08
C PRO A 232 -22.14 0.23 -4.84
N GLY A 233 -21.58 1.34 -4.37
CA GLY A 233 -21.97 2.04 -3.15
C GLY A 233 -21.51 1.39 -1.84
N GLU A 234 -20.76 0.28 -1.89
CA GLU A 234 -20.16 -0.40 -0.74
C GLU A 234 -18.64 -0.53 -0.96
N PRO A 235 -17.87 0.56 -0.84
CA PRO A 235 -16.44 0.57 -1.16
C PRO A 235 -15.56 -0.12 -0.11
N ARG A 236 -16.15 -0.62 0.97
CA ARG A 236 -15.43 -1.26 2.09
C ARG A 236 -16.23 -2.42 2.67
N ARG A 237 -15.52 -3.33 3.38
CA ARG A 237 -16.10 -4.47 4.11
C ARG A 237 -16.79 -5.52 3.21
N VAL A 238 -16.43 -5.58 1.93
CA VAL A 238 -16.84 -6.65 1.03
C VAL A 238 -15.83 -7.78 1.14
N GLU A 239 -16.32 -9.01 1.30
CA GLU A 239 -15.46 -10.20 1.33
C GLU A 239 -14.79 -10.40 -0.03
N MET A 240 -13.52 -10.81 -0.04
CA MET A 240 -12.75 -11.04 -1.25
C MET A 240 -13.43 -12.07 -2.15
N GLY A 241 -13.69 -11.72 -3.39
CA GLY A 241 -14.41 -12.53 -4.37
C GLY A 241 -15.93 -12.43 -4.30
N ALA A 242 -16.49 -11.63 -3.37
CA ALA A 242 -17.94 -11.42 -3.26
C ALA A 242 -18.42 -10.09 -3.87
N GLY A 243 -17.50 -9.31 -4.44
CA GLY A 243 -17.73 -8.01 -5.05
C GLY A 243 -17.77 -8.04 -6.56
N VAL A 244 -17.39 -6.91 -7.17
CA VAL A 244 -17.44 -6.67 -8.61
C VAL A 244 -16.08 -6.46 -9.26
N VAL A 245 -14.99 -6.62 -8.51
CA VAL A 245 -13.64 -6.48 -9.06
C VAL A 245 -13.40 -7.59 -10.10
N ASP A 246 -12.93 -7.19 -11.29
CA ASP A 246 -12.53 -8.12 -12.33
C ASP A 246 -11.11 -8.64 -12.04
N TRP A 247 -11.05 -9.61 -11.13
CA TRP A 247 -9.79 -10.18 -10.64
C TRP A 247 -9.01 -10.88 -11.74
N ASP A 248 -9.69 -11.67 -12.59
CA ASP A 248 -9.04 -12.42 -13.64
C ASP A 248 -8.36 -11.48 -14.64
N ARG A 249 -9.09 -10.46 -15.09
CA ARG A 249 -8.55 -9.44 -16.00
C ARG A 249 -7.40 -8.64 -15.35
N SER A 250 -7.55 -8.27 -14.08
CA SER A 250 -6.50 -7.55 -13.35
C SER A 250 -5.21 -8.37 -13.29
N PHE A 251 -5.28 -9.63 -12.89
CA PHE A 251 -4.10 -10.49 -12.80
C PHE A 251 -3.51 -10.86 -14.17
N GLU A 252 -4.33 -11.04 -15.21
CA GLU A 252 -3.85 -11.21 -16.59
C GLU A 252 -3.01 -10.01 -17.05
N PHE A 253 -3.45 -8.78 -16.77
CA PHE A 253 -2.68 -7.57 -17.10
C PHE A 253 -1.41 -7.44 -16.28
N LEU A 254 -1.43 -7.76 -14.99
CA LEU A 254 -0.22 -7.77 -14.15
C LEU A 254 0.80 -8.79 -14.68
N ALA A 255 0.35 -9.98 -15.04
CA ALA A 255 1.19 -11.01 -15.66
C ALA A 255 1.79 -10.54 -16.98
N ALA A 256 0.96 -10.00 -17.88
CA ALA A 256 1.40 -9.50 -19.18
C ALA A 256 2.42 -8.36 -19.09
N GLN A 257 2.35 -7.55 -18.05
CA GLN A 257 3.33 -6.50 -17.76
C GLN A 257 4.60 -7.00 -17.08
N GLY A 258 4.60 -8.24 -16.58
CA GLY A 258 5.67 -8.77 -15.73
C GLY A 258 5.78 -8.03 -14.40
N TRP A 259 4.65 -7.50 -13.87
CA TRP A 259 4.67 -6.78 -12.60
C TRP A 259 5.03 -7.73 -11.46
N ASN A 260 6.00 -7.32 -10.67
CA ASN A 260 6.43 -7.99 -9.48
C ASN A 260 6.53 -6.94 -8.36
N GLY A 261 5.87 -7.18 -7.25
CA GLY A 261 5.81 -6.17 -6.21
C GLY A 261 5.02 -6.65 -5.00
N ARG A 262 4.58 -5.68 -4.21
CA ARG A 262 3.82 -5.91 -2.99
C ARG A 262 2.34 -5.74 -3.26
N LEU A 263 1.54 -6.79 -3.03
CA LEU A 263 0.09 -6.75 -3.10
C LEU A 263 -0.48 -6.90 -1.68
N MET A 264 -1.06 -5.85 -1.15
CA MET A 264 -1.64 -5.81 0.19
C MET A 264 -3.14 -6.09 0.13
N ILE A 265 -3.58 -7.12 0.85
CA ILE A 265 -5.00 -7.44 1.04
C ILE A 265 -5.59 -6.40 1.98
N GLU A 266 -6.43 -5.51 1.44
CA GLU A 266 -7.06 -4.45 2.18
C GLU A 266 -8.48 -4.85 2.61
N MET A 267 -8.64 -5.05 3.92
CA MET A 267 -9.91 -5.40 4.56
C MET A 267 -10.07 -4.65 5.88
N TRP A 268 -11.31 -4.53 6.35
CA TRP A 268 -11.65 -3.91 7.64
C TRP A 268 -12.40 -4.93 8.51
N ASN A 269 -11.66 -5.72 9.29
CA ASN A 269 -12.17 -6.76 10.18
C ASN A 269 -11.68 -6.57 11.63
N ASP A 270 -11.22 -5.37 11.97
CA ASP A 270 -10.65 -5.05 13.28
C ASP A 270 -11.65 -5.15 14.44
N ASP A 271 -12.94 -5.19 14.15
CA ASP A 271 -14.06 -5.37 15.09
C ASP A 271 -14.67 -6.80 15.08
N VAL A 272 -14.17 -7.73 14.24
CA VAL A 272 -14.75 -9.07 14.09
C VAL A 272 -13.89 -10.17 14.74
N PRO A 273 -14.50 -11.09 15.49
CA PRO A 273 -13.73 -12.15 16.20
C PRO A 273 -12.98 -13.11 15.27
N ASP A 274 -13.52 -13.39 14.08
CA ASP A 274 -13.00 -14.34 13.10
C ASP A 274 -12.11 -13.67 12.03
N SER A 275 -11.60 -12.47 12.30
CA SER A 275 -10.79 -11.67 11.36
C SER A 275 -9.64 -12.45 10.72
N LEU A 276 -8.92 -13.27 11.50
CA LEU A 276 -7.82 -14.08 11.00
C LEU A 276 -8.29 -15.13 9.96
N SER A 277 -9.41 -15.79 10.22
CA SER A 277 -10.00 -16.75 9.28
C SER A 277 -10.44 -16.08 7.98
N ARG A 278 -11.02 -14.88 8.06
CA ARG A 278 -11.38 -14.08 6.88
C ARG A 278 -10.16 -13.69 6.06
N CYS A 279 -9.08 -13.28 6.72
CA CYS A 279 -7.81 -13.00 6.04
C CYS A 279 -7.24 -14.26 5.35
N ALA A 280 -7.38 -15.45 5.96
CA ALA A 280 -6.95 -16.70 5.34
C ALA A 280 -7.72 -17.01 4.05
N VAL A 281 -9.04 -16.85 4.08
CA VAL A 281 -9.90 -17.02 2.90
C VAL A 281 -9.53 -16.03 1.80
N ALA A 282 -9.38 -14.75 2.15
CA ALA A 282 -8.98 -13.71 1.21
C ALA A 282 -7.60 -14.00 0.58
N ARG A 283 -6.64 -14.44 1.39
CA ARG A 283 -5.31 -14.84 0.91
C ARG A 283 -5.40 -15.97 -0.11
N THR A 284 -6.09 -17.07 0.24
CA THR A 284 -6.25 -18.21 -0.68
C THR A 284 -6.90 -17.77 -1.99
N PHE A 285 -7.93 -16.93 -1.93
CA PHE A 285 -8.58 -16.39 -3.12
C PHE A 285 -7.58 -15.64 -4.03
N ILE A 286 -6.75 -14.77 -3.47
CA ILE A 286 -5.75 -14.01 -4.23
C ILE A 286 -4.63 -14.93 -4.77
N GLU A 287 -4.19 -15.91 -3.98
CA GLU A 287 -3.21 -16.91 -4.43
C GLU A 287 -3.72 -17.72 -5.63
N ASP A 288 -4.99 -18.11 -5.61
CA ASP A 288 -5.64 -18.83 -6.73
C ASP A 288 -5.72 -17.96 -7.99
N ARG A 289 -6.04 -16.66 -7.87
CA ARG A 289 -6.06 -15.72 -9.01
C ARG A 289 -4.67 -15.51 -9.58
N ALA A 290 -3.66 -15.31 -8.73
CA ALA A 290 -2.28 -15.19 -9.15
C ALA A 290 -1.78 -16.45 -9.89
N ALA A 291 -2.06 -17.63 -9.33
CA ALA A 291 -1.70 -18.91 -9.93
C ALA A 291 -2.37 -19.13 -11.29
N SER A 292 -3.67 -18.76 -11.42
CA SER A 292 -4.42 -18.85 -12.68
C SER A 292 -3.81 -17.97 -13.78
N ALA A 293 -3.23 -16.82 -13.42
CA ALA A 293 -2.53 -15.92 -14.32
C ALA A 293 -1.04 -16.27 -14.51
N GLY A 294 -0.53 -17.33 -13.88
CA GLY A 294 0.87 -17.74 -13.95
C GLY A 294 1.83 -16.89 -13.12
N ILE A 295 1.32 -16.13 -12.14
CA ILE A 295 2.12 -15.30 -11.24
C ILE A 295 2.50 -16.10 -10.00
N ALA A 296 3.80 -16.14 -9.68
CA ALA A 296 4.29 -16.76 -8.46
C ALA A 296 4.05 -15.88 -7.23
N ILE A 297 3.66 -16.49 -6.11
CA ILE A 297 3.68 -15.81 -4.80
C ILE A 297 5.01 -16.09 -4.14
N VAL A 298 5.70 -15.02 -3.75
CA VAL A 298 7.05 -15.08 -3.14
C VAL A 298 7.02 -14.55 -1.72
N ALA A 299 8.01 -14.93 -0.92
CA ALA A 299 8.16 -14.37 0.43
C ALA A 299 8.47 -12.87 0.38
N PRO A 300 7.95 -12.06 1.32
CA PRO A 300 8.20 -10.63 1.40
C PRO A 300 9.63 -10.28 1.79
#